data_6643e6da04f94959ef6431337d115fd2
#
_entry.id   6643e6da04f94959ef6431337d115fd2
#
_cell.length_a   1.000
_cell.length_b   1.000
_cell.length_c   1.000
_cell.angle_alpha   90.00
_cell.angle_beta   90.00
_cell.angle_gamma   90.00
#
_symmetry.space_group_name_H-M   'P 1'
#
loop_
_entity.id
_entity.type
_entity.pdbx_description
1 polymer ?
#
loop_
_entity_poly.entity_id
_entity_poly.type
_entity_poly.pdbx_seq_one_letter_code
_entity_poly.pdbx_strand_id
1 'polypeptide(L)'
;MNEKLRRIITAFICAALAAAMLTGCTAPVNTTKPEVTPDIIVTAEPTAAPAETAPAQTMPAETQSAETDNAAAALPIGDDPLNMIFASGAGAWGTEITLNADGTFTGEYHDSEMIENSEKYPKGTVYYCKFSGRFANITKIDDHSYAMTLEELTKDESNGTEWIEDEVRFVLSDAHGMENGTDFVFYMPDTSLDGLNSEFLSWWPDYYKLSGEVGEIPTTLGRFGLMNGTEHFGFFTYEG
;
A
#
# COMPACT_ATOMS: atom_id res chain seq x y z
N MET A 1 25.33 6.60 -6.15
CA MET A 1 23.90 6.90 -6.38
C MET A 1 23.54 6.62 -7.83
N ASN A 2 22.45 5.90 -8.09
CA ASN A 2 22.03 5.52 -9.45
C ASN A 2 21.49 6.77 -10.20
N GLU A 3 21.77 6.88 -11.51
CA GLU A 3 21.29 8.01 -12.33
C GLU A 3 19.76 8.17 -12.33
N LYS A 4 19.01 7.08 -12.16
CA LYS A 4 17.55 7.12 -12.01
C LYS A 4 17.12 7.89 -10.76
N LEU A 5 17.77 7.64 -9.62
CA LEU A 5 17.48 8.33 -8.35
C LEU A 5 17.79 9.83 -8.46
N ARG A 6 18.90 10.20 -9.14
CA ARG A 6 19.21 11.61 -9.43
C ARG A 6 18.13 12.30 -10.25
N ARG A 7 17.58 11.62 -11.25
CA ARG A 7 16.51 12.16 -12.11
C ARG A 7 15.20 12.33 -11.36
N ILE A 8 14.85 11.37 -10.48
CA ILE A 8 13.66 11.45 -9.63
C ILE A 8 13.76 12.64 -8.67
N ILE A 9 14.85 12.74 -7.91
CA ILE A 9 15.06 13.85 -6.95
C ILE A 9 15.09 15.21 -7.66
N THR A 10 15.74 15.32 -8.83
CA THR A 10 15.78 16.57 -9.59
C THR A 10 14.41 16.96 -10.13
N ALA A 11 13.60 16.02 -10.58
CA ALA A 11 12.24 16.27 -11.07
C ALA A 11 11.31 16.77 -9.95
N PHE A 12 11.40 16.19 -8.75
CA PHE A 12 10.56 16.56 -7.61
C PHE A 12 10.93 17.94 -7.03
N ILE A 13 12.21 18.27 -6.93
CA ILE A 13 12.65 19.61 -6.47
C ILE A 13 12.18 20.71 -7.43
N CYS A 14 12.14 20.48 -8.74
CA CYS A 14 11.62 21.44 -9.71
C CYS A 14 10.10 21.60 -9.65
N ALA A 15 9.33 20.55 -9.34
CA ALA A 15 7.87 20.62 -9.23
C ALA A 15 7.40 21.38 -7.98
N ALA A 16 8.11 21.24 -6.85
CA ALA A 16 7.77 21.93 -5.59
C ALA A 16 7.99 23.46 -5.67
N LEU A 17 8.94 23.94 -6.47
CA LEU A 17 9.20 25.36 -6.66
C LEU A 17 8.12 26.09 -7.49
N ALA A 18 7.33 25.39 -8.29
CA ALA A 18 6.27 25.99 -9.11
C ALA A 18 4.96 26.24 -8.37
N ALA A 19 4.71 25.58 -7.22
CA ALA A 19 3.45 25.66 -6.45
C ALA A 19 3.39 26.82 -5.44
N ALA A 20 4.48 27.52 -5.18
CA ALA A 20 4.59 28.54 -4.10
C ALA A 20 4.05 29.95 -4.44
N MET A 21 3.42 30.18 -5.60
CA MET A 21 3.04 31.53 -6.08
C MET A 21 1.56 31.87 -6.04
N LEU A 22 0.72 31.18 -5.24
CA LEU A 22 -0.70 31.53 -5.10
C LEU A 22 -1.12 31.60 -3.62
N THR A 23 -0.72 32.67 -2.93
CA THR A 23 -1.28 33.04 -1.63
C THR A 23 -2.30 34.16 -1.77
N GLY A 24 -3.57 33.81 -1.67
CA GLY A 24 -4.71 34.71 -1.53
C GLY A 24 -5.33 34.57 -0.14
N CYS A 25 -5.59 35.69 0.50
CA CYS A 25 -6.14 35.97 1.84
C CYS A 25 -7.27 35.06 2.32
N THR A 26 -7.25 34.65 3.61
CA THR A 26 -8.44 34.23 4.33
C THR A 26 -8.47 34.74 5.76
N ALA A 27 -9.67 35.21 6.16
CA ALA A 27 -10.00 35.72 7.49
C ALA A 27 -10.25 34.56 8.50
N PRO A 28 -10.16 34.80 9.84
CA PRO A 28 -10.27 33.76 10.85
C PRO A 28 -11.74 33.39 11.12
N VAL A 29 -12.03 32.10 11.13
CA VAL A 29 -13.29 31.52 11.61
C VAL A 29 -13.12 31.02 13.04
N ASN A 30 -13.93 31.55 13.94
CA ASN A 30 -14.00 31.21 15.35
C ASN A 30 -14.93 29.99 15.52
N THR A 31 -14.45 28.85 15.99
CA THR A 31 -15.28 27.69 16.30
C THR A 31 -15.22 27.34 17.78
N THR A 32 -16.33 27.61 18.45
CA THR A 32 -16.65 27.19 19.82
C THR A 32 -16.97 25.70 19.85
N LYS A 33 -16.25 24.96 20.69
CA LYS A 33 -16.43 23.53 20.98
C LYS A 33 -17.62 23.35 21.95
N PRO A 34 -18.58 22.43 21.73
CA PRO A 34 -19.48 21.99 22.77
C PRO A 34 -18.87 20.85 23.59
N GLU A 35 -18.87 21.04 24.89
CA GLU A 35 -18.54 20.10 25.94
C GLU A 35 -19.71 19.13 26.13
N VAL A 36 -19.46 17.81 26.07
CA VAL A 36 -20.45 16.77 26.39
C VAL A 36 -19.96 15.98 27.59
N THR A 37 -20.69 16.09 28.69
CA THR A 37 -20.53 15.31 29.92
C THR A 37 -21.00 13.87 29.73
N PRO A 38 -20.37 12.85 30.34
CA PRO A 38 -20.82 11.48 30.26
C PRO A 38 -21.87 11.17 31.35
N ASP A 39 -23.00 10.67 30.95
CA ASP A 39 -23.98 10.06 31.84
C ASP A 39 -23.68 8.59 32.06
N ILE A 40 -23.63 8.22 33.34
CA ILE A 40 -23.42 6.86 33.84
C ILE A 40 -24.75 6.13 33.84
N ILE A 41 -24.86 4.98 33.18
CA ILE A 41 -25.96 4.05 33.37
C ILE A 41 -25.46 2.66 33.78
N VAL A 42 -26.05 2.22 34.91
CA VAL A 42 -25.81 1.07 35.75
C VAL A 42 -26.25 -0.23 35.09
N THR A 43 -25.40 -1.23 35.25
CA THR A 43 -25.58 -2.69 35.38
C THR A 43 -26.98 -3.30 35.25
N ALA A 44 -27.08 -4.34 34.40
CA ALA A 44 -27.94 -5.50 34.65
C ALA A 44 -27.29 -6.76 34.02
N GLU A 45 -27.01 -7.71 34.88
CA GLU A 45 -26.53 -9.06 34.63
C GLU A 45 -27.74 -9.94 34.20
N PRO A 46 -27.67 -10.82 33.20
CA PRO A 46 -28.61 -11.92 33.06
C PRO A 46 -27.96 -13.28 33.32
N THR A 47 -28.52 -13.91 34.27
CA THR A 47 -28.64 -15.31 34.71
C THR A 47 -28.44 -16.35 33.59
N ALA A 48 -27.59 -17.34 33.89
CA ALA A 48 -27.38 -18.57 33.15
C ALA A 48 -28.64 -19.48 33.12
N ALA A 49 -28.90 -20.10 32.00
CA ALA A 49 -29.81 -21.26 31.87
C ALA A 49 -29.10 -22.39 31.06
N PRO A 50 -29.48 -23.66 31.26
CA PRO A 50 -28.54 -24.78 31.16
C PRO A 50 -28.42 -25.40 29.76
N ALA A 51 -27.28 -26.06 29.58
CA ALA A 51 -26.89 -26.81 28.39
C ALA A 51 -27.81 -27.98 28.08
N GLU A 52 -28.26 -28.08 26.85
CA GLU A 52 -28.88 -29.26 26.27
C GLU A 52 -27.89 -29.95 25.34
N THR A 53 -27.56 -31.19 25.68
CA THR A 53 -26.60 -32.06 25.02
C THR A 53 -27.30 -32.74 23.84
N ALA A 54 -26.86 -32.48 22.60
CA ALA A 54 -27.25 -33.27 21.43
C ALA A 54 -26.11 -34.17 20.96
N PRO A 55 -26.38 -35.38 20.42
CA PRO A 55 -25.37 -36.42 20.24
C PRO A 55 -24.48 -36.21 19.00
N ALA A 56 -23.20 -36.57 19.17
CA ALA A 56 -22.20 -36.59 18.13
C ALA A 56 -22.56 -37.57 16.99
N GLN A 57 -22.68 -37.05 15.78
CA GLN A 57 -22.63 -37.86 14.56
C GLN A 57 -21.21 -37.95 14.06
N THR A 58 -20.67 -39.16 14.15
CA THR A 58 -19.35 -39.52 13.58
C THR A 58 -19.51 -39.66 12.07
N MET A 59 -18.92 -38.74 11.30
CA MET A 59 -18.72 -38.94 9.87
C MET A 59 -17.34 -39.57 9.62
N PRO A 60 -17.21 -40.53 8.68
CA PRO A 60 -15.93 -41.15 8.35
C PRO A 60 -15.01 -40.14 7.69
N ALA A 61 -13.77 -40.08 8.16
CA ALA A 61 -12.69 -39.33 7.50
C ALA A 61 -12.30 -40.05 6.20
N GLU A 62 -12.71 -39.52 5.06
CA GLU A 62 -12.05 -39.82 3.79
C GLU A 62 -10.78 -38.99 3.71
N THR A 63 -9.66 -39.65 3.97
CA THR A 63 -8.32 -39.15 3.71
C THR A 63 -8.10 -39.16 2.19
N GLN A 64 -8.42 -38.07 1.50
CA GLN A 64 -7.85 -37.82 0.20
C GLN A 64 -6.52 -37.07 0.41
N SER A 65 -5.42 -37.84 0.41
CA SER A 65 -4.10 -37.31 0.11
C SER A 65 -4.09 -36.83 -1.34
N ALA A 66 -4.43 -35.60 -1.57
CA ALA A 66 -3.99 -34.89 -2.77
C ALA A 66 -2.50 -34.57 -2.54
N GLU A 67 -1.63 -35.36 -3.14
CA GLU A 67 -0.26 -34.91 -3.47
C GLU A 67 -0.44 -33.73 -4.44
N THR A 68 -0.51 -32.54 -3.89
CA THR A 68 -0.40 -31.31 -4.67
C THR A 68 1.08 -31.16 -4.99
N ASP A 69 1.42 -31.36 -6.25
CA ASP A 69 2.68 -30.91 -6.86
C ASP A 69 2.81 -29.40 -6.51
N ASN A 70 3.57 -29.10 -5.48
CA ASN A 70 3.73 -27.72 -4.97
C ASN A 70 4.83 -27.03 -5.77
N ALA A 71 4.67 -26.97 -7.09
CA ALA A 71 5.32 -25.94 -7.87
C ALA A 71 4.73 -24.61 -7.39
N ALA A 72 5.55 -23.73 -6.80
CA ALA A 72 5.12 -22.40 -6.39
C ALA A 72 4.40 -21.77 -7.58
N ALA A 73 3.11 -21.48 -7.41
CA ALA A 73 2.31 -20.92 -8.49
C ALA A 73 2.90 -19.55 -8.84
N ALA A 74 3.18 -19.29 -10.11
CA ALA A 74 3.63 -17.99 -10.57
C ALA A 74 2.42 -17.07 -10.81
N LEU A 75 2.62 -15.77 -10.62
CA LEU A 75 1.62 -14.76 -10.98
C LEU A 75 1.44 -14.70 -12.52
N PRO A 76 0.24 -14.51 -13.02
CA PRO A 76 -0.07 -14.50 -14.46
C PRO A 76 0.26 -13.13 -15.10
N ILE A 77 1.51 -12.67 -14.95
CA ILE A 77 1.94 -11.36 -15.44
C ILE A 77 2.84 -11.41 -16.68
N GLY A 78 3.07 -12.63 -17.22
CA GLY A 78 3.97 -12.81 -18.35
C GLY A 78 5.44 -12.81 -17.95
N ASP A 79 6.33 -12.56 -18.94
CA ASP A 79 7.79 -12.63 -18.75
C ASP A 79 8.38 -11.30 -18.25
N ASP A 80 7.68 -10.18 -18.46
CA ASP A 80 8.13 -8.86 -18.04
C ASP A 80 7.63 -8.54 -16.63
N PRO A 81 8.49 -7.99 -15.75
CA PRO A 81 8.09 -7.60 -14.41
C PRO A 81 7.11 -6.41 -14.42
N LEU A 82 6.22 -6.35 -13.44
CA LEU A 82 5.31 -5.23 -13.27
C LEU A 82 5.98 -4.12 -12.43
N ASN A 83 5.91 -2.90 -12.94
CA ASN A 83 6.21 -1.71 -12.14
C ASN A 83 4.90 -1.18 -11.55
N MET A 84 4.85 -1.12 -10.22
CA MET A 84 3.67 -0.69 -9.47
C MET A 84 4.04 0.42 -8.50
N ILE A 85 3.11 1.32 -8.22
CA ILE A 85 3.31 2.44 -7.31
C ILE A 85 2.16 2.53 -6.30
N PHE A 86 2.53 2.87 -5.08
CA PHE A 86 1.66 3.31 -4.00
C PHE A 86 2.04 4.75 -3.64
N ALA A 87 1.15 5.70 -3.89
CA ALA A 87 1.39 7.13 -3.66
C ALA A 87 0.08 7.90 -3.56
N SER A 88 0.10 9.07 -2.93
CA SER A 88 -1.06 9.98 -2.89
C SER A 88 -1.35 10.73 -4.20
N GLY A 89 -0.50 10.56 -5.21
CA GLY A 89 -0.62 11.28 -6.48
C GLY A 89 -0.08 12.73 -6.47
N ALA A 90 0.22 13.29 -5.29
CA ALA A 90 0.78 14.64 -5.16
C ALA A 90 2.31 14.72 -5.38
N GLY A 91 2.98 13.57 -5.41
CA GLY A 91 4.41 13.46 -5.74
C GLY A 91 5.38 13.77 -4.60
N ALA A 92 4.92 14.06 -3.39
CA ALA A 92 5.80 14.31 -2.25
C ALA A 92 6.40 13.00 -1.71
N TRP A 93 5.62 11.92 -1.74
CA TRP A 93 6.03 10.59 -1.32
C TRP A 93 5.49 9.51 -2.26
N GLY A 94 6.13 8.38 -2.24
CA GLY A 94 5.69 7.20 -2.98
C GLY A 94 6.58 5.99 -2.70
N THR A 95 5.98 4.82 -2.87
CA THR A 95 6.67 3.52 -2.88
C THR A 95 6.50 2.90 -4.25
N GLU A 96 7.61 2.67 -4.93
CA GLU A 96 7.65 1.96 -6.20
C GLU A 96 8.15 0.55 -5.99
N ILE A 97 7.53 -0.44 -6.62
CA ILE A 97 8.00 -1.82 -6.64
C ILE A 97 8.08 -2.34 -8.07
N THR A 98 9.04 -3.23 -8.30
CA THR A 98 9.17 -4.05 -9.52
C THR A 98 8.93 -5.49 -9.10
N LEU A 99 7.75 -6.04 -9.46
CA LEU A 99 7.27 -7.37 -9.10
C LEU A 99 7.47 -8.35 -10.24
N ASN A 100 8.13 -9.50 -9.97
CA ASN A 100 8.32 -10.59 -10.90
C ASN A 100 7.22 -11.67 -10.77
N ALA A 101 7.04 -12.48 -11.81
CA ALA A 101 6.06 -13.57 -11.84
C ALA A 101 6.26 -14.61 -10.73
N ASP A 102 7.50 -14.83 -10.29
CA ASP A 102 7.85 -15.77 -9.21
C ASP A 102 7.60 -15.22 -7.79
N GLY A 103 7.04 -13.99 -7.68
CA GLY A 103 6.76 -13.32 -6.44
C GLY A 103 7.95 -12.55 -5.86
N THR A 104 9.14 -12.59 -6.45
CA THR A 104 10.26 -11.74 -6.03
C THR A 104 10.01 -10.29 -6.43
N PHE A 105 10.48 -9.34 -5.62
CA PHE A 105 10.35 -7.93 -5.92
C PHE A 105 11.54 -7.12 -5.40
N THR A 106 11.73 -5.95 -6.00
CA THR A 106 12.57 -4.86 -5.47
C THR A 106 11.75 -3.59 -5.39
N GLY A 107 12.11 -2.67 -4.51
CA GLY A 107 11.38 -1.41 -4.39
C GLY A 107 12.19 -0.30 -3.75
N GLU A 108 11.62 0.90 -3.85
CA GLU A 108 12.14 2.13 -3.25
C GLU A 108 10.96 2.94 -2.69
N TYR A 109 11.10 3.40 -1.45
CA TYR A 109 10.23 4.40 -0.84
C TYR A 109 10.98 5.72 -0.71
N HIS A 110 10.28 6.82 -0.93
CA HIS A 110 10.76 8.16 -0.60
C HIS A 110 9.62 9.03 -0.08
N ASP A 111 9.97 9.94 0.84
CA ASP A 111 9.10 11.03 1.29
C ASP A 111 9.96 12.28 1.51
N SER A 112 9.55 13.40 0.91
CA SER A 112 10.32 14.64 0.88
C SER A 112 9.74 15.67 1.85
N GLU A 113 10.54 16.04 2.86
CA GLU A 113 10.20 17.04 3.88
C GLU A 113 11.06 18.30 3.69
N MET A 114 10.44 19.35 3.12
CA MET A 114 11.12 20.61 2.81
C MET A 114 11.30 21.52 4.03
N ILE A 115 10.54 21.31 5.10
CA ILE A 115 10.57 22.15 6.32
C ILE A 115 11.76 21.75 7.18
N GLU A 116 12.11 20.47 7.22
CA GLU A 116 13.28 19.97 7.94
C GLU A 116 14.56 20.23 7.16
N ASN A 117 15.11 21.43 7.29
CA ASN A 117 16.36 21.83 6.64
C ASN A 117 17.31 22.54 7.60
N SER A 118 18.56 22.72 7.16
CA SER A 118 19.60 23.46 7.86
C SER A 118 20.64 24.01 6.88
N GLU A 119 21.63 24.75 7.38
CA GLU A 119 22.75 25.20 6.55
C GLU A 119 23.54 24.05 5.88
N LYS A 120 23.51 22.84 6.45
CA LYS A 120 24.18 21.65 5.91
C LYS A 120 23.35 20.94 4.84
N TYR A 121 22.02 21.03 4.91
CA TYR A 121 21.09 20.40 3.98
C TYR A 121 19.92 21.38 3.65
N PRO A 122 20.25 22.47 2.96
CA PRO A 122 19.26 23.52 2.66
C PRO A 122 18.15 23.07 1.72
N LYS A 123 18.33 21.93 1.03
CA LYS A 123 17.32 21.34 0.14
C LYS A 123 16.29 20.44 0.87
N GLY A 124 16.38 20.33 2.20
CA GLY A 124 15.47 19.57 3.02
C GLY A 124 15.92 18.15 3.34
N THR A 125 14.97 17.37 3.86
CA THR A 125 15.17 15.98 4.26
C THR A 125 14.35 15.06 3.37
N VAL A 126 14.91 13.89 3.04
CA VAL A 126 14.21 12.79 2.35
C VAL A 126 14.28 11.56 3.24
N TYR A 127 13.13 11.06 3.63
CA TYR A 127 12.98 9.73 4.21
C TYR A 127 13.02 8.72 3.06
N TYR A 128 13.88 7.73 3.18
CA TYR A 128 14.19 6.85 2.06
C TYR A 128 14.36 5.40 2.52
N CYS A 129 13.84 4.47 1.75
CA CYS A 129 14.07 3.05 1.95
C CYS A 129 14.20 2.36 0.59
N LYS A 130 15.33 1.68 0.38
CA LYS A 130 15.47 0.73 -0.71
C LYS A 130 15.34 -0.66 -0.14
N PHE A 131 14.58 -1.53 -0.80
CA PHE A 131 14.28 -2.83 -0.26
C PHE A 131 14.12 -3.87 -1.36
N SER A 132 14.18 -5.13 -0.96
CA SER A 132 13.84 -6.29 -1.78
C SER A 132 13.08 -7.30 -0.94
N GLY A 133 12.36 -8.20 -1.58
CA GLY A 133 11.62 -9.22 -0.88
C GLY A 133 11.02 -10.26 -1.78
N ARG A 134 10.18 -11.11 -1.18
CA ARG A 134 9.52 -12.20 -1.86
C ARG A 134 8.14 -12.48 -1.26
N PHE A 135 7.17 -12.62 -2.13
CA PHE A 135 5.89 -13.26 -1.81
C PHE A 135 5.98 -14.76 -2.04
N ALA A 136 5.44 -15.52 -1.10
CA ALA A 136 5.28 -16.98 -1.18
C ALA A 136 3.80 -17.37 -1.13
N ASN A 137 3.51 -18.67 -1.19
CA ASN A 137 2.17 -19.23 -1.07
C ASN A 137 1.16 -18.60 -2.04
N ILE A 138 1.63 -18.29 -3.27
CA ILE A 138 0.79 -17.71 -4.31
C ILE A 138 -0.34 -18.70 -4.61
N THR A 139 -1.57 -18.32 -4.30
CA THR A 139 -2.74 -19.17 -4.43
C THR A 139 -3.85 -18.42 -5.14
N LYS A 140 -4.41 -19.01 -6.19
CA LYS A 140 -5.54 -18.45 -6.92
C LYS A 140 -6.78 -18.42 -6.03
N ILE A 141 -7.38 -17.23 -5.86
CA ILE A 141 -8.67 -17.03 -5.18
C ILE A 141 -9.80 -17.26 -6.18
N ASP A 142 -9.73 -16.56 -7.31
CA ASP A 142 -10.67 -16.66 -8.44
C ASP A 142 -9.95 -16.43 -9.78
N ASP A 143 -10.67 -16.21 -10.86
CA ASP A 143 -10.06 -16.03 -12.19
C ASP A 143 -9.27 -14.71 -12.32
N HIS A 144 -9.44 -13.76 -11.40
CA HIS A 144 -8.88 -12.42 -11.48
C HIS A 144 -8.08 -12.01 -10.24
N SER A 145 -7.94 -12.88 -9.23
CA SER A 145 -7.25 -12.54 -7.99
C SER A 145 -6.43 -13.70 -7.39
N TYR A 146 -5.35 -13.34 -6.68
CA TYR A 146 -4.40 -14.28 -6.07
C TYR A 146 -4.03 -13.82 -4.66
N ALA A 147 -4.12 -14.72 -3.69
CA ALA A 147 -3.59 -14.50 -2.35
C ALA A 147 -2.09 -14.82 -2.33
N MET A 148 -1.34 -14.05 -1.54
CA MET A 148 0.10 -14.22 -1.35
C MET A 148 0.48 -13.89 0.08
N THR A 149 1.58 -14.46 0.56
CA THR A 149 2.16 -14.15 1.88
C THR A 149 3.51 -13.50 1.70
N LEU A 150 3.76 -12.36 2.34
CA LEU A 150 5.08 -11.74 2.38
C LEU A 150 6.01 -12.62 3.23
N GLU A 151 6.93 -13.33 2.56
CA GLU A 151 7.87 -14.26 3.20
C GLU A 151 9.15 -13.55 3.62
N GLU A 152 9.63 -12.62 2.80
CA GLU A 152 10.89 -11.92 3.02
C GLU A 152 10.74 -10.44 2.65
N LEU A 153 11.28 -9.56 3.50
CA LEU A 153 11.44 -8.13 3.25
C LEU A 153 12.77 -7.68 3.86
N THR A 154 13.71 -7.28 3.02
CA THR A 154 15.05 -6.87 3.42
C THR A 154 15.31 -5.43 2.98
N LYS A 155 15.69 -4.55 3.93
CA LYS A 155 16.06 -3.16 3.67
C LYS A 155 17.55 -3.05 3.33
N ASP A 156 17.89 -2.17 2.38
CA ASP A 156 19.29 -1.83 2.08
C ASP A 156 19.78 -0.74 3.03
N GLU A 157 20.62 -1.11 3.99
CA GLU A 157 21.23 -0.22 4.98
C GLU A 157 22.68 0.17 4.61
N SER A 158 23.10 -0.01 3.37
CA SER A 158 24.48 0.18 2.92
C SER A 158 25.02 1.60 3.15
N ASN A 159 24.17 2.62 3.15
CA ASN A 159 24.52 4.01 3.43
C ASN A 159 24.39 4.41 4.91
N GLY A 160 24.06 3.46 5.79
CA GLY A 160 23.73 3.72 7.20
C GLY A 160 22.33 4.31 7.37
N THR A 161 22.02 4.77 8.57
CA THR A 161 20.68 5.26 8.92
C THR A 161 20.45 6.74 8.60
N GLU A 162 21.50 7.49 8.37
CA GLU A 162 21.45 8.92 8.01
C GLU A 162 22.70 9.33 7.24
N TRP A 163 22.54 10.11 6.15
CA TRP A 163 23.67 10.72 5.41
C TRP A 163 23.21 12.01 4.74
N ILE A 164 24.20 12.84 4.34
CA ILE A 164 23.94 14.06 3.56
C ILE A 164 24.64 13.89 2.21
N GLU A 165 23.89 14.09 1.14
CA GLU A 165 24.39 14.06 -0.23
C GLU A 165 23.71 15.16 -1.07
N ASP A 166 24.50 15.88 -1.87
CA ASP A 166 24.02 16.97 -2.74
C ASP A 166 23.13 18.00 -1.99
N GLU A 167 23.48 18.32 -0.71
CA GLU A 167 22.75 19.27 0.16
C GLU A 167 21.34 18.79 0.59
N VAL A 168 21.03 17.51 0.45
CA VAL A 168 19.85 16.83 0.96
C VAL A 168 20.26 15.90 2.09
N ARG A 169 19.51 15.91 3.19
CA ARG A 169 19.65 14.92 4.26
C ARG A 169 18.78 13.73 3.90
N PHE A 170 19.37 12.55 3.88
CA PHE A 170 18.64 11.28 3.74
C PHE A 170 18.54 10.60 5.11
N VAL A 171 17.38 10.09 5.43
CA VAL A 171 17.10 9.32 6.64
C VAL A 171 16.51 7.98 6.23
N LEU A 172 17.13 6.87 6.67
CA LEU A 172 16.60 5.54 6.41
C LEU A 172 15.24 5.38 7.12
N SER A 173 14.26 4.94 6.36
CA SER A 173 12.88 4.72 6.80
C SER A 173 12.48 3.25 6.64
N ASP A 174 11.21 2.95 6.90
CA ASP A 174 10.62 1.66 6.59
C ASP A 174 10.15 1.60 5.11
N ALA A 175 9.89 0.38 4.62
CA ALA A 175 9.35 0.15 3.28
C ALA A 175 7.85 0.43 3.29
N HIS A 176 7.46 1.72 3.23
CA HIS A 176 6.09 2.17 3.41
C HIS A 176 5.12 1.49 2.42
N GLY A 177 4.04 0.94 2.97
CA GLY A 177 3.06 0.14 2.24
C GLY A 177 3.34 -1.36 2.24
N MET A 178 4.59 -1.79 2.53
CA MET A 178 4.98 -3.20 2.64
C MET A 178 5.08 -3.67 4.09
N GLU A 179 5.39 -2.76 5.01
CA GLU A 179 5.46 -3.05 6.43
C GLU A 179 4.06 -3.37 7.01
N ASN A 180 4.04 -4.04 8.16
CA ASN A 180 2.83 -4.43 8.92
C ASN A 180 1.87 -5.37 8.18
N GLY A 181 2.19 -5.81 6.97
CA GLY A 181 1.39 -6.76 6.20
C GLY A 181 2.10 -8.10 6.06
N THR A 182 1.39 -9.20 6.34
CA THR A 182 1.83 -10.54 6.00
C THR A 182 1.06 -11.10 4.81
N ASP A 183 -0.21 -10.72 4.69
CA ASP A 183 -1.10 -11.20 3.63
C ASP A 183 -1.32 -10.11 2.60
N PHE A 184 -1.19 -10.49 1.33
CA PHE A 184 -1.39 -9.60 0.20
C PHE A 184 -2.35 -10.23 -0.80
N VAL A 185 -3.07 -9.39 -1.54
CA VAL A 185 -3.93 -9.84 -2.64
C VAL A 185 -3.52 -9.13 -3.92
N PHE A 186 -3.19 -9.92 -4.93
CA PHE A 186 -2.90 -9.44 -6.26
C PHE A 186 -4.15 -9.51 -7.13
N TYR A 187 -4.47 -8.42 -7.81
CA TYR A 187 -5.63 -8.26 -8.68
C TYR A 187 -5.22 -8.04 -10.13
N MET A 188 -5.89 -8.73 -11.04
CA MET A 188 -5.72 -8.55 -12.48
C MET A 188 -6.54 -7.36 -13.00
N PRO A 189 -6.23 -6.84 -14.22
CA PRO A 189 -6.95 -5.69 -14.79
C PRO A 189 -8.47 -5.89 -14.93
N ASP A 190 -8.89 -7.13 -15.19
CA ASP A 190 -10.30 -7.48 -15.38
C ASP A 190 -11.07 -7.72 -14.07
N THR A 191 -10.40 -7.53 -12.90
CA THR A 191 -11.08 -7.63 -11.59
C THR A 191 -12.22 -6.63 -11.51
N SER A 192 -13.43 -7.11 -11.17
CA SER A 192 -14.59 -6.25 -10.93
C SER A 192 -14.33 -5.31 -9.77
N LEU A 193 -14.75 -4.05 -9.89
CA LEU A 193 -14.72 -3.08 -8.79
C LEU A 193 -15.75 -3.40 -7.71
N ASP A 194 -16.81 -4.14 -8.07
CA ASP A 194 -17.86 -4.53 -7.14
C ASP A 194 -17.32 -5.51 -6.08
N GLY A 195 -17.46 -5.13 -4.81
CA GLY A 195 -16.98 -5.92 -3.67
C GLY A 195 -15.51 -5.71 -3.30
N LEU A 196 -14.74 -4.90 -4.03
CA LEU A 196 -13.39 -4.52 -3.60
C LEU A 196 -13.41 -3.62 -2.36
N ASN A 197 -12.35 -3.72 -1.56
CA ASN A 197 -12.18 -2.89 -0.38
C ASN A 197 -12.13 -1.39 -0.75
N SER A 198 -12.91 -0.55 -0.05
CA SER A 198 -13.03 0.87 -0.36
C SER A 198 -11.76 1.67 -0.03
N GLU A 199 -10.98 1.26 0.99
CA GLU A 199 -9.68 1.88 1.29
C GLU A 199 -8.67 1.57 0.19
N PHE A 200 -8.59 0.30 -0.27
CA PHE A 200 -7.77 -0.08 -1.40
C PHE A 200 -8.13 0.75 -2.65
N LEU A 201 -9.42 0.89 -2.95
CA LEU A 201 -9.89 1.69 -4.10
C LEU A 201 -9.57 3.17 -3.94
N SER A 202 -9.46 3.71 -2.74
CA SER A 202 -9.08 5.12 -2.53
C SER A 202 -7.66 5.44 -3.03
N TRP A 203 -6.80 4.42 -3.16
CA TRP A 203 -5.44 4.53 -3.73
C TRP A 203 -5.40 4.29 -5.25
N TRP A 204 -6.51 3.85 -5.83
CA TRP A 204 -6.58 3.57 -7.25
C TRP A 204 -6.48 4.85 -8.08
N PRO A 205 -5.57 4.94 -9.08
CA PRO A 205 -5.35 6.15 -9.85
C PRO A 205 -6.59 6.68 -10.56
N ASP A 206 -7.54 5.81 -10.88
CA ASP A 206 -8.80 6.16 -11.56
C ASP A 206 -9.98 6.34 -10.58
N TYR A 207 -9.73 6.40 -9.28
CA TYR A 207 -10.77 6.53 -8.24
C TYR A 207 -11.74 7.69 -8.49
N TYR A 208 -11.25 8.82 -9.02
CA TYR A 208 -12.07 9.99 -9.35
C TYR A 208 -13.18 9.70 -10.39
N LYS A 209 -13.01 8.66 -11.22
CA LYS A 209 -14.02 8.24 -12.22
C LYS A 209 -15.26 7.62 -11.56
N LEU A 210 -15.15 7.14 -10.31
CA LEU A 210 -16.28 6.54 -9.57
C LEU A 210 -17.38 7.56 -9.26
N SER A 211 -17.07 8.86 -9.27
CA SER A 211 -18.06 9.92 -9.10
C SER A 211 -19.07 10.01 -10.27
N GLY A 212 -18.71 9.48 -11.43
CA GLY A 212 -19.50 9.63 -12.67
C GLY A 212 -19.46 11.03 -13.29
N GLU A 213 -18.69 11.95 -12.72
CA GLU A 213 -18.54 13.32 -13.25
C GLU A 213 -17.62 13.37 -14.47
N VAL A 214 -16.73 12.37 -14.60
CA VAL A 214 -15.74 12.29 -15.68
C VAL A 214 -15.88 10.98 -16.44
N GLY A 215 -16.72 10.99 -17.48
CA GLY A 215 -16.92 9.83 -18.37
C GLY A 215 -17.79 8.72 -17.77
N GLU A 216 -17.70 7.53 -18.33
CA GLU A 216 -18.40 6.34 -17.84
C GLU A 216 -17.74 5.81 -16.57
N ILE A 217 -18.55 5.36 -15.61
CA ILE A 217 -18.05 4.71 -14.38
C ILE A 217 -17.43 3.36 -14.77
N PRO A 218 -16.15 3.11 -14.47
CA PRO A 218 -15.51 1.84 -14.75
C PRO A 218 -16.17 0.71 -13.96
N THR A 219 -16.19 -0.49 -14.52
CA THR A 219 -16.68 -1.70 -13.85
C THR A 219 -15.55 -2.63 -13.40
N THR A 220 -14.32 -2.41 -13.90
CA THR A 220 -13.13 -3.18 -13.58
C THR A 220 -11.96 -2.26 -13.22
N LEU A 221 -10.92 -2.81 -12.59
CA LEU A 221 -9.70 -2.07 -12.22
C LEU A 221 -9.00 -1.45 -13.45
N GLY A 222 -9.02 -2.14 -14.62
CA GLY A 222 -8.34 -1.70 -15.83
C GLY A 222 -6.81 -1.75 -15.75
N ARG A 223 -6.25 -2.14 -14.60
CA ARG A 223 -4.81 -2.25 -14.32
C ARG A 223 -4.55 -3.31 -13.26
N PHE A 224 -3.31 -3.78 -13.15
CA PHE A 224 -2.93 -4.64 -12.05
C PHE A 224 -2.93 -3.86 -10.74
N GLY A 225 -3.39 -4.53 -9.66
CA GLY A 225 -3.39 -4.01 -8.31
C GLY A 225 -2.76 -5.00 -7.33
N LEU A 226 -2.10 -4.49 -6.28
CA LEU A 226 -1.59 -5.28 -5.16
C LEU A 226 -2.03 -4.60 -3.87
N MET A 227 -2.81 -5.30 -3.07
CA MET A 227 -3.34 -4.81 -1.80
C MET A 227 -2.58 -5.43 -0.63
N ASN A 228 -2.09 -4.59 0.29
CA ASN A 228 -1.70 -5.02 1.62
C ASN A 228 -2.96 -5.39 2.41
N GLY A 229 -3.10 -6.64 2.83
CA GLY A 229 -4.32 -7.16 3.47
C GLY A 229 -4.57 -6.59 4.88
N THR A 230 -3.55 -6.02 5.54
CA THR A 230 -3.66 -5.44 6.88
C THR A 230 -4.05 -3.97 6.83
N GLU A 231 -3.30 -3.17 6.07
CA GLU A 231 -3.46 -1.71 6.03
C GLU A 231 -4.34 -1.25 4.86
N HIS A 232 -4.73 -2.16 3.97
CA HIS A 232 -5.49 -1.91 2.75
C HIS A 232 -4.84 -0.91 1.79
N PHE A 233 -3.53 -0.70 1.91
CA PHE A 233 -2.75 0.09 0.97
C PHE A 233 -2.75 -0.57 -0.41
N GLY A 234 -2.80 0.25 -1.45
CA GLY A 234 -2.91 -0.22 -2.83
C GLY A 234 -1.74 0.22 -3.70
N PHE A 235 -1.03 -0.74 -4.26
CA PHE A 235 -0.07 -0.52 -5.34
C PHE A 235 -0.76 -0.80 -6.67
N PHE A 236 -0.53 0.04 -7.66
CA PHE A 236 -1.13 -0.11 -9.00
C PHE A 236 -0.10 0.09 -10.09
N THR A 237 -0.27 -0.63 -11.22
CA THR A 237 0.54 -0.33 -12.40
C THR A 237 0.17 1.04 -12.95
N TYR A 238 1.20 1.79 -13.35
CA TYR A 238 1.05 3.04 -14.09
C TYR A 238 1.14 2.74 -15.58
N GLU A 239 0.14 3.13 -16.33
CA GLU A 239 0.29 3.33 -17.77
C GLU A 239 0.94 4.71 -17.93
N GLY A 240 2.19 4.69 -18.36
CA GLY A 240 2.95 5.89 -18.72
C GLY A 240 2.67 6.32 -20.14
#